data_fa031a228f9742616215129ebeb9181d
#
_entry.id   fa031a228f9742616215129ebeb9181d
#
_cell.length_a   1.000
_cell.length_b   1.000
_cell.length_c   1.000
_cell.angle_alpha   90.00
_cell.angle_beta   90.00
_cell.angle_gamma   90.00
#
_symmetry.space_group_name_H-M   'P 1'
#
loop_
_entity.id
_entity.type
_entity.pdbx_description
1 polymer ?
#
loop_
_entity_poly.entity_id
_entity_poly.type
_entity_poly.pdbx_seq_one_letter_code
_entity_poly.pdbx_strand_id
1 'polypeptide(L)'
;MLLTSAAWPFIAQADEHKMQVVGLFRAGSTLPLDRRAVFTKALLNLGWIEGKNIRIDRRFASSDPTLLKPYAAELVGLSPDVIFANTSPAAIVLREQTLTIPVVFTHVVDAVGLGVVESLARPGGNMTGFSIFDAPLMGKWLQLLKEIAPTVTHVAVIFNPDTALHSWLLNQAIERAAPSLGITVVLAPVHNDAAIEETIAAEAREPGGGLFSLPDPFAYSHRGVTIAAATRYGLPAIGAGQQFARDGGLMTYQEDPLELAVQGASYIDRILKGASPADLPVQQPTKYSLIINLKTAKALGLTVPPSMLDLADEVIE
;
A
#
# COMPACT_ATOMS: atom_id res chain seq x y z
N MET A 1 14.61 77.32 0.87
CA MET A 1 13.60 76.43 1.41
C MET A 1 13.89 75.07 0.80
N LEU A 2 14.67 74.25 1.52
CA LEU A 2 15.16 72.94 1.06
C LEU A 2 14.24 71.87 1.70
N LEU A 3 13.49 71.13 0.88
CA LEU A 3 12.68 70.02 1.30
C LEU A 3 13.55 68.75 1.28
N THR A 4 13.90 68.24 2.46
CA THR A 4 14.54 66.94 2.65
C THR A 4 13.47 65.85 2.64
N SER A 5 13.42 65.03 1.60
CA SER A 5 12.62 63.79 1.55
C SER A 5 13.27 62.73 2.42
N ALA A 6 12.65 62.36 3.53
CA ALA A 6 13.03 61.22 4.32
C ALA A 6 12.56 59.92 3.62
N ALA A 7 13.49 59.15 3.06
CA ALA A 7 13.24 57.81 2.60
C ALA A 7 13.18 56.88 3.83
N TRP A 8 12.03 56.29 4.13
CA TRP A 8 11.93 55.22 5.09
C TRP A 8 12.45 53.90 4.46
N PRO A 9 13.32 53.17 5.14
CA PRO A 9 13.71 51.87 4.66
C PRO A 9 12.50 50.93 4.78
N PHE A 10 12.04 50.37 3.64
CA PHE A 10 11.22 49.16 3.65
C PHE A 10 12.07 48.05 4.23
N ILE A 11 11.90 47.74 5.50
CA ILE A 11 12.36 46.47 6.10
C ILE A 11 11.43 45.43 5.49
N ALA A 12 11.95 44.66 4.53
CA ALA A 12 11.32 43.43 4.09
C ALA A 12 11.24 42.52 5.32
N GLN A 13 10.05 42.43 5.91
CA GLN A 13 9.75 41.48 6.95
C GLN A 13 9.90 40.11 6.27
N ALA A 14 10.97 39.39 6.59
CA ALA A 14 11.10 37.99 6.23
C ALA A 14 9.88 37.32 6.87
N ASP A 15 8.97 36.82 6.02
CA ASP A 15 7.90 35.96 6.46
C ASP A 15 8.56 34.76 7.14
N GLU A 16 8.57 34.72 8.46
CA GLU A 16 8.92 33.53 9.23
C GLU A 16 7.85 32.50 8.88
N HIS A 17 8.08 31.76 7.81
CA HIS A 17 7.19 30.67 7.45
C HIS A 17 7.14 29.73 8.64
N LYS A 18 5.99 29.70 9.31
CA LYS A 18 5.69 28.77 10.40
C LYS A 18 6.10 27.37 9.96
N MET A 19 6.94 26.69 10.74
CA MET A 19 7.32 25.29 10.53
C MET A 19 6.05 24.44 10.44
N GLN A 20 5.77 23.88 9.27
CA GLN A 20 4.64 22.98 9.09
C GLN A 20 4.98 21.60 9.69
N VAL A 21 3.99 20.94 10.27
CA VAL A 21 4.17 19.63 10.91
C VAL A 21 3.37 18.58 10.15
N VAL A 22 4.06 17.56 9.65
CA VAL A 22 3.47 16.39 9.00
C VAL A 22 3.63 15.17 9.90
N GLY A 23 2.52 14.55 10.29
CA GLY A 23 2.54 13.22 10.88
C GLY A 23 2.67 12.17 9.78
N LEU A 24 3.58 11.20 9.90
CA LEU A 24 3.64 10.04 9.01
C LEU A 24 3.34 8.79 9.82
N PHE A 25 2.25 8.10 9.47
CA PHE A 25 1.78 6.91 10.17
C PHE A 25 1.66 5.70 9.24
N ARG A 26 2.23 4.57 9.66
CA ARG A 26 2.17 3.31 8.92
C ARG A 26 1.99 2.13 9.86
N ALA A 27 1.11 1.17 9.51
CA ALA A 27 0.92 -0.04 10.27
C ALA A 27 2.09 -1.04 10.14
N GLY A 28 2.79 -1.05 9.01
CA GLY A 28 3.98 -1.88 8.80
C GLY A 28 5.27 -1.27 9.35
N SER A 29 6.41 -1.86 8.98
CA SER A 29 7.75 -1.33 9.24
C SER A 29 8.01 -0.01 8.51
N THR A 30 9.19 0.57 8.70
CA THR A 30 9.60 1.79 7.99
C THR A 30 9.41 1.64 6.48
N LEU A 31 9.15 2.75 5.79
CA LEU A 31 9.09 2.75 4.33
C LEU A 31 10.43 2.23 3.75
N PRO A 32 10.40 1.38 2.72
CA PRO A 32 11.59 1.03 1.96
C PRO A 32 12.38 2.27 1.54
N LEU A 33 13.70 2.14 1.45
CA LEU A 33 14.60 3.30 1.21
C LEU A 33 14.26 4.05 -0.08
N ASP A 34 13.91 3.34 -1.15
CA ASP A 34 13.49 3.89 -2.42
C ASP A 34 12.21 4.74 -2.30
N ARG A 35 11.18 4.22 -1.65
CA ARG A 35 9.91 4.95 -1.42
C ARG A 35 10.12 6.18 -0.55
N ARG A 36 10.93 6.05 0.51
CA ARG A 36 11.25 7.18 1.38
C ARG A 36 12.02 8.27 0.61
N ALA A 37 13.00 7.87 -0.20
CA ALA A 37 13.77 8.80 -1.02
C ALA A 37 12.89 9.52 -2.04
N VAL A 38 11.99 8.80 -2.73
CA VAL A 38 11.05 9.37 -3.71
C VAL A 38 10.07 10.34 -3.02
N PHE A 39 9.49 9.96 -1.89
CA PHE A 39 8.58 10.83 -1.12
C PHE A 39 9.29 12.12 -0.65
N THR A 40 10.49 11.99 -0.08
CA THR A 40 11.28 13.16 0.36
C THR A 40 11.65 14.06 -0.81
N LYS A 41 12.06 13.47 -1.95
CA LYS A 41 12.38 14.22 -3.17
C LYS A 41 11.15 14.93 -3.74
N ALA A 42 9.98 14.30 -3.70
CA ALA A 42 8.72 14.90 -4.15
C ALA A 42 8.36 16.13 -3.30
N LEU A 43 8.46 16.02 -1.97
CA LEU A 43 8.27 17.16 -1.06
C LEU A 43 9.29 18.29 -1.34
N LEU A 44 10.56 17.94 -1.53
CA LEU A 44 11.62 18.90 -1.86
C LEU A 44 11.31 19.66 -3.16
N ASN A 45 10.88 18.96 -4.21
CA ASN A 45 10.51 19.56 -5.49
C ASN A 45 9.31 20.54 -5.37
N LEU A 46 8.45 20.34 -4.36
CA LEU A 46 7.32 21.21 -4.02
C LEU A 46 7.70 22.37 -3.07
N GLY A 47 8.99 22.42 -2.68
CA GLY A 47 9.53 23.48 -1.82
C GLY A 47 9.55 23.12 -0.33
N TRP A 48 9.19 21.88 0.06
CA TRP A 48 9.18 21.43 1.44
C TRP A 48 10.51 20.77 1.81
N ILE A 49 11.25 21.40 2.72
CA ILE A 49 12.58 20.96 3.17
C ILE A 49 12.50 20.59 4.65
N GLU A 50 12.69 19.30 4.95
CA GLU A 50 12.67 18.79 6.32
C GLU A 50 13.77 19.48 7.18
N GLY A 51 13.39 19.98 8.36
CA GLY A 51 14.24 20.75 9.24
C GLY A 51 14.35 22.25 8.91
N LYS A 52 13.78 22.71 7.77
CA LYS A 52 13.77 24.13 7.39
C LYS A 52 12.38 24.76 7.45
N ASN A 53 11.41 24.18 6.74
CA ASN A 53 10.03 24.69 6.70
C ASN A 53 8.98 23.58 6.92
N ILE A 54 9.42 22.31 7.05
CA ILE A 54 8.57 21.17 7.39
C ILE A 54 9.28 20.28 8.41
N ARG A 55 8.53 19.75 9.38
CA ARG A 55 8.94 18.68 10.30
C ARG A 55 8.08 17.47 10.04
N ILE A 56 8.67 16.28 10.00
CA ILE A 56 7.96 15.02 9.79
C ILE A 56 8.09 14.13 11.03
N ASP A 57 7.00 13.99 11.78
CA ASP A 57 6.93 13.11 12.95
C ASP A 57 6.43 11.73 12.52
N ARG A 58 7.25 10.69 12.71
CA ARG A 58 7.01 9.35 12.15
C ARG A 58 6.61 8.35 13.22
N ARG A 59 5.61 7.49 12.92
CA ARG A 59 5.24 6.32 13.72
C ARG A 59 5.06 5.10 12.83
N PHE A 60 5.71 4.01 13.19
CA PHE A 60 5.67 2.74 12.47
C PHE A 60 5.28 1.64 13.45
N ALA A 61 4.14 0.99 13.24
CA ALA A 61 3.64 -0.05 14.13
C ALA A 61 4.30 -1.43 13.89
N SER A 62 5.16 -1.56 12.88
CA SER A 62 5.95 -2.77 12.59
C SER A 62 5.11 -4.06 12.49
N SER A 63 3.89 -3.93 11.99
CA SER A 63 2.87 -5.00 11.90
C SER A 63 2.34 -5.49 13.26
N ASP A 64 2.60 -4.77 14.34
CA ASP A 64 1.99 -5.00 15.65
C ASP A 64 0.69 -4.20 15.77
N PRO A 65 -0.48 -4.86 15.76
CA PRO A 65 -1.77 -4.18 15.82
C PRO A 65 -2.02 -3.46 17.15
N THR A 66 -1.32 -3.86 18.23
CA THR A 66 -1.46 -3.24 19.55
C THR A 66 -0.88 -1.82 19.60
N LEU A 67 0.05 -1.49 18.69
CA LEU A 67 0.66 -0.17 18.59
C LEU A 67 -0.13 0.82 17.74
N LEU A 68 -1.14 0.37 16.99
CA LEU A 68 -1.88 1.24 16.07
C LEU A 68 -2.59 2.39 16.78
N LYS A 69 -3.43 2.07 17.78
CA LYS A 69 -4.18 3.10 18.51
C LYS A 69 -3.28 4.04 19.33
N PRO A 70 -2.29 3.55 20.11
CA PRO A 70 -1.36 4.42 20.83
C PRO A 70 -0.61 5.38 19.89
N TYR A 71 -0.05 4.91 18.78
CA TYR A 71 0.72 5.73 17.86
C TYR A 71 -0.13 6.74 17.09
N ALA A 72 -1.36 6.39 16.74
CA ALA A 72 -2.31 7.34 16.16
C ALA A 72 -2.65 8.45 17.16
N ALA A 73 -2.93 8.10 18.43
CA ALA A 73 -3.21 9.06 19.49
C ALA A 73 -2.01 10.00 19.75
N GLU A 74 -0.79 9.47 19.79
CA GLU A 74 0.43 10.28 19.92
C GLU A 74 0.56 11.30 18.78
N LEU A 75 0.38 10.88 17.51
CA LEU A 75 0.47 11.77 16.36
C LEU A 75 -0.62 12.85 16.38
N VAL A 76 -1.86 12.46 16.69
CA VAL A 76 -2.98 13.41 16.83
C VAL A 76 -2.71 14.42 17.96
N GLY A 77 -2.14 13.96 19.09
CA GLY A 77 -1.76 14.81 20.22
C GLY A 77 -0.69 15.86 19.88
N LEU A 78 0.14 15.63 18.87
CA LEU A 78 1.09 16.63 18.36
C LEU A 78 0.43 17.73 17.53
N SER A 79 -0.86 17.63 17.24
CA SER A 79 -1.64 18.57 16.43
C SER A 79 -0.95 18.95 15.12
N PRO A 80 -0.58 17.97 14.26
CA PRO A 80 0.08 18.25 13.00
C PRO A 80 -0.86 18.99 12.03
N ASP A 81 -0.27 19.70 11.08
CA ASP A 81 -1.03 20.41 10.04
C ASP A 81 -1.65 19.43 9.01
N VAL A 82 -1.04 18.23 8.85
CA VAL A 82 -1.58 17.11 8.06
C VAL A 82 -0.96 15.79 8.54
N ILE A 83 -1.71 14.68 8.44
CA ILE A 83 -1.18 13.32 8.67
C ILE A 83 -1.14 12.55 7.35
N PHE A 84 0.01 11.96 7.02
CA PHE A 84 0.16 11.02 5.92
C PHE A 84 0.00 9.60 6.45
N ALA A 85 -1.13 8.97 6.14
CA ALA A 85 -1.46 7.60 6.53
C ALA A 85 -1.09 6.62 5.41
N ASN A 86 -0.21 5.68 5.70
CA ASN A 86 0.19 4.68 4.72
C ASN A 86 -0.23 3.27 5.18
N THR A 87 -1.23 2.69 4.61
CA THR A 87 -1.93 1.42 4.80
C THR A 87 -3.36 1.58 5.33
N SER A 88 -4.23 0.59 5.00
CA SER A 88 -5.62 0.58 5.48
C SER A 88 -5.76 0.64 7.00
N PRO A 89 -5.02 -0.16 7.81
CA PRO A 89 -5.14 -0.08 9.26
C PRO A 89 -4.78 1.30 9.83
N ALA A 90 -3.77 1.96 9.26
CA ALA A 90 -3.40 3.30 9.71
C ALA A 90 -4.51 4.33 9.42
N ALA A 91 -5.12 4.28 8.24
CA ALA A 91 -6.22 5.18 7.88
C ALA A 91 -7.47 4.93 8.73
N ILE A 92 -7.83 3.66 8.96
CA ILE A 92 -9.00 3.28 9.78
C ILE A 92 -8.85 3.80 11.22
N VAL A 93 -7.69 3.59 11.84
CA VAL A 93 -7.47 4.04 13.22
C VAL A 93 -7.43 5.57 13.30
N LEU A 94 -6.82 6.27 12.35
CA LEU A 94 -6.83 7.74 12.33
C LEU A 94 -8.24 8.32 12.18
N ARG A 95 -9.11 7.69 11.40
CA ARG A 95 -10.52 8.09 11.30
C ARG A 95 -11.24 8.05 12.65
N GLU A 96 -10.89 7.10 13.52
CA GLU A 96 -11.43 7.02 14.87
C GLU A 96 -10.84 8.08 15.83
N GLN A 97 -9.60 8.55 15.56
CA GLN A 97 -8.86 9.43 16.45
C GLN A 97 -9.02 10.93 16.14
N THR A 98 -9.33 11.29 14.90
CA THR A 98 -9.49 12.70 14.51
C THR A 98 -10.52 12.88 13.41
N LEU A 99 -11.35 13.93 13.57
CA LEU A 99 -12.31 14.38 12.56
C LEU A 99 -11.93 15.77 11.98
N THR A 100 -10.83 16.36 12.45
CA THR A 100 -10.45 17.74 12.12
C THR A 100 -9.09 17.87 11.49
N ILE A 101 -8.09 17.05 11.95
CA ILE A 101 -6.76 17.08 11.34
C ILE A 101 -6.85 16.46 9.95
N PRO A 102 -6.40 17.16 8.90
CA PRO A 102 -6.35 16.62 7.55
C PRO A 102 -5.54 15.31 7.48
N VAL A 103 -6.06 14.32 6.78
CA VAL A 103 -5.36 13.05 6.56
C VAL A 103 -5.29 12.76 5.07
N VAL A 104 -4.06 12.60 4.56
CA VAL A 104 -3.79 12.07 3.22
C VAL A 104 -3.42 10.61 3.35
N PHE A 105 -4.20 9.72 2.77
CA PHE A 105 -3.88 8.29 2.81
C PHE A 105 -3.35 7.75 1.48
N THR A 106 -2.51 6.71 1.57
CA THR A 106 -2.08 5.88 0.43
C THR A 106 -2.08 4.42 0.82
N HIS A 107 -2.14 3.52 -0.16
CA HIS A 107 -2.21 2.08 0.07
C HIS A 107 -3.40 1.67 0.95
N VAL A 108 -4.54 2.35 0.77
CA VAL A 108 -5.82 1.99 1.40
C VAL A 108 -6.64 1.18 0.41
N VAL A 109 -6.97 -0.03 0.79
CA VAL A 109 -7.81 -0.94 -0.01
C VAL A 109 -9.25 -0.48 0.11
N ASP A 110 -9.93 -0.24 -1.02
CA ASP A 110 -11.34 0.16 -1.07
C ASP A 110 -11.76 1.16 0.03
N ALA A 111 -11.28 2.39 -0.09
CA ALA A 111 -11.50 3.43 0.92
C ALA A 111 -12.99 3.73 1.18
N VAL A 112 -13.87 3.49 0.20
CA VAL A 112 -15.32 3.64 0.36
C VAL A 112 -15.91 2.44 1.09
N GLY A 113 -15.59 1.21 0.67
CA GLY A 113 -16.06 -0.01 1.33
C GLY A 113 -15.60 -0.12 2.78
N LEU A 114 -14.41 0.37 3.10
CA LEU A 114 -13.92 0.49 4.49
C LEU A 114 -14.54 1.67 5.25
N GLY A 115 -15.34 2.50 4.59
CA GLY A 115 -15.95 3.68 5.17
C GLY A 115 -14.94 4.77 5.57
N VAL A 116 -13.72 4.77 5.01
CA VAL A 116 -12.71 5.81 5.25
C VAL A 116 -13.15 7.13 4.65
N VAL A 117 -13.85 7.08 3.51
CA VAL A 117 -14.45 8.23 2.82
C VAL A 117 -15.87 7.90 2.38
N GLU A 118 -16.71 8.93 2.14
CA GLU A 118 -18.08 8.75 1.68
C GLU A 118 -18.15 8.30 0.21
N SER A 119 -17.32 8.89 -0.64
CA SER A 119 -17.18 8.51 -2.05
C SER A 119 -15.80 8.93 -2.57
N LEU A 120 -15.39 8.35 -3.72
CA LEU A 120 -14.11 8.73 -4.34
C LEU A 120 -14.14 10.16 -4.86
N ALA A 121 -15.24 10.60 -5.47
CA ALA A 121 -15.37 11.94 -6.04
C ALA A 121 -15.50 13.04 -4.98
N ARG A 122 -16.14 12.73 -3.86
CA ARG A 122 -16.37 13.65 -2.73
C ARG A 122 -16.11 12.90 -1.43
N PRO A 123 -14.90 13.00 -0.86
CA PRO A 123 -14.53 12.28 0.35
C PRO A 123 -15.38 12.61 1.58
N GLY A 124 -15.89 13.83 1.68
CA GLY A 124 -16.91 14.23 2.65
C GLY A 124 -16.40 14.65 4.03
N GLY A 125 -15.15 14.40 4.37
CA GLY A 125 -14.59 14.67 5.70
C GLY A 125 -13.19 15.25 5.67
N ASN A 126 -12.41 14.93 6.72
CA ASN A 126 -11.00 15.35 6.85
C ASN A 126 -10.01 14.40 6.18
N MET A 127 -10.49 13.35 5.47
CA MET A 127 -9.64 12.33 4.86
C MET A 127 -9.77 12.32 3.34
N THR A 128 -8.65 12.22 2.64
CA THR A 128 -8.55 12.03 1.19
C THR A 128 -7.28 11.27 0.84
N GLY A 129 -7.07 10.89 -0.42
CA GLY A 129 -5.83 10.23 -0.83
C GLY A 129 -5.98 9.29 -2.00
N PHE A 130 -5.34 8.12 -1.89
CA PHE A 130 -5.17 7.16 -2.99
C PHE A 130 -5.59 5.77 -2.53
N SER A 131 -6.71 5.30 -3.08
CA SER A 131 -7.25 3.96 -2.83
C SER A 131 -6.67 2.97 -3.82
N ILE A 132 -6.29 1.78 -3.34
CA ILE A 132 -5.70 0.71 -4.14
C ILE A 132 -6.52 -0.57 -4.00
N PHE A 133 -6.20 -1.60 -4.79
CA PHE A 133 -6.79 -2.93 -4.73
C PHE A 133 -8.32 -2.92 -4.62
N ASP A 134 -8.97 -2.73 -5.73
CA ASP A 134 -10.41 -2.94 -5.83
C ASP A 134 -10.75 -4.43 -6.10
N ALA A 135 -12.01 -4.78 -5.92
CA ALA A 135 -12.50 -6.14 -6.12
C ALA A 135 -12.16 -6.74 -7.50
N PRO A 136 -12.23 -6.02 -8.65
CA PRO A 136 -11.82 -6.52 -9.95
C PRO A 136 -10.37 -6.97 -10.02
N LEU A 137 -9.46 -6.33 -9.31
CA LEU A 137 -8.05 -6.67 -9.32
C LEU A 137 -7.79 -8.07 -8.77
N MET A 138 -8.56 -8.51 -7.78
CA MET A 138 -8.43 -9.86 -7.22
C MET A 138 -8.76 -10.95 -8.24
N GLY A 139 -9.78 -10.72 -9.05
CA GLY A 139 -10.10 -11.61 -10.20
C GLY A 139 -8.97 -11.64 -11.23
N LYS A 140 -8.33 -10.49 -11.51
CA LYS A 140 -7.18 -10.42 -12.42
C LYS A 140 -5.97 -11.20 -11.87
N TRP A 141 -5.72 -11.16 -10.57
CA TRP A 141 -4.66 -11.94 -9.93
C TRP A 141 -4.89 -13.44 -10.09
N LEU A 142 -6.13 -13.94 -9.85
CA LEU A 142 -6.47 -15.33 -10.09
C LEU A 142 -6.31 -15.74 -11.56
N GLN A 143 -6.74 -14.87 -12.49
CA GLN A 143 -6.58 -15.08 -13.92
C GLN A 143 -5.09 -15.23 -14.29
N LEU A 144 -4.25 -14.32 -13.82
CA LEU A 144 -2.80 -14.37 -14.07
C LEU A 144 -2.16 -15.64 -13.49
N LEU A 145 -2.56 -16.03 -12.27
CA LEU A 145 -2.09 -17.28 -11.67
C LEU A 145 -2.51 -18.50 -12.49
N LYS A 146 -3.76 -18.53 -12.95
CA LYS A 146 -4.26 -19.62 -13.81
C LYS A 146 -3.59 -19.65 -15.19
N GLU A 147 -3.25 -18.48 -15.74
CA GLU A 147 -2.60 -18.35 -17.05
C GLU A 147 -1.15 -18.87 -17.01
N ILE A 148 -0.38 -18.53 -15.96
CA ILE A 148 1.00 -18.99 -15.79
C ILE A 148 1.09 -20.44 -15.32
N ALA A 149 0.09 -20.92 -14.57
CA ALA A 149 0.02 -22.26 -14.01
C ALA A 149 -1.36 -22.89 -14.30
N PRO A 150 -1.61 -23.36 -15.54
CA PRO A 150 -2.93 -23.86 -15.97
C PRO A 150 -3.44 -25.07 -15.18
N THR A 151 -2.55 -25.80 -14.53
CA THR A 151 -2.88 -26.97 -13.69
C THR A 151 -3.49 -26.60 -12.35
N VAL A 152 -3.43 -25.33 -11.92
CA VAL A 152 -4.00 -24.87 -10.64
C VAL A 152 -5.52 -25.02 -10.67
N THR A 153 -6.04 -25.78 -9.70
CA THR A 153 -7.47 -26.06 -9.50
C THR A 153 -7.97 -25.62 -8.13
N HIS A 154 -7.06 -25.41 -7.18
CA HIS A 154 -7.39 -24.85 -5.86
C HIS A 154 -6.30 -23.87 -5.41
N VAL A 155 -6.68 -22.90 -4.58
CA VAL A 155 -5.79 -21.84 -4.13
C VAL A 155 -6.03 -21.54 -2.66
N ALA A 156 -4.96 -21.61 -1.86
CA ALA A 156 -4.99 -21.09 -0.50
C ALA A 156 -4.74 -19.58 -0.50
N VAL A 157 -5.70 -18.84 0.06
CA VAL A 157 -5.61 -17.38 0.24
C VAL A 157 -5.07 -17.11 1.63
N ILE A 158 -3.79 -16.72 1.70
CA ILE A 158 -3.07 -16.48 2.96
C ILE A 158 -3.21 -15.01 3.36
N PHE A 159 -3.63 -14.76 4.60
CA PHE A 159 -3.75 -13.43 5.18
C PHE A 159 -3.73 -13.49 6.71
N ASN A 160 -3.35 -12.38 7.35
CA ASN A 160 -3.50 -12.24 8.80
C ASN A 160 -4.72 -11.36 9.10
N PRO A 161 -5.79 -11.89 9.75
CA PRO A 161 -7.01 -11.15 10.01
C PRO A 161 -6.80 -9.94 10.93
N ASP A 162 -5.76 -9.93 11.77
CA ASP A 162 -5.47 -8.83 12.69
C ASP A 162 -4.85 -7.62 11.99
N THR A 163 -4.22 -7.84 10.82
CA THR A 163 -3.57 -6.78 10.03
C THR A 163 -4.26 -6.52 8.68
N ALA A 164 -4.95 -7.53 8.14
CA ALA A 164 -5.75 -7.44 6.92
C ALA A 164 -7.21 -7.12 7.25
N LEU A 165 -7.48 -5.98 7.87
CA LEU A 165 -8.83 -5.55 8.29
C LEU A 165 -9.83 -5.45 7.12
N HIS A 166 -9.33 -5.43 5.89
CA HIS A 166 -10.08 -5.41 4.63
C HIS A 166 -10.23 -6.80 3.98
N SER A 167 -9.70 -7.87 4.59
CA SER A 167 -9.66 -9.21 3.99
C SER A 167 -11.02 -9.71 3.54
N TRP A 168 -12.08 -9.41 4.28
CA TRP A 168 -13.44 -9.82 3.93
C TRP A 168 -13.90 -9.28 2.56
N LEU A 169 -13.53 -8.04 2.19
CA LEU A 169 -13.82 -7.46 0.88
C LEU A 169 -13.08 -8.20 -0.24
N LEU A 170 -11.77 -8.42 -0.06
CA LEU A 170 -10.94 -9.07 -1.06
C LEU A 170 -11.27 -10.55 -1.20
N ASN A 171 -11.48 -11.26 -0.08
CA ASN A 171 -11.89 -12.65 -0.07
C ASN A 171 -13.20 -12.88 -0.84
N GLN A 172 -14.20 -12.02 -0.62
CA GLN A 172 -15.46 -12.07 -1.36
C GLN A 172 -15.27 -11.89 -2.86
N ALA A 173 -14.35 -10.99 -3.28
CA ALA A 173 -14.05 -10.78 -4.69
C ALA A 173 -13.33 -12.00 -5.31
N ILE A 174 -12.39 -12.60 -4.58
CA ILE A 174 -11.68 -13.82 -4.99
C ILE A 174 -12.66 -14.99 -5.14
N GLU A 175 -13.51 -15.23 -4.15
CA GLU A 175 -14.52 -16.29 -4.16
C GLU A 175 -15.52 -16.15 -5.32
N ARG A 176 -15.90 -14.91 -5.69
CA ARG A 176 -16.77 -14.65 -6.83
C ARG A 176 -16.10 -14.91 -8.19
N ALA A 177 -14.81 -14.61 -8.30
CA ALA A 177 -14.07 -14.77 -9.56
C ALA A 177 -13.65 -16.23 -9.82
N ALA A 178 -13.33 -16.97 -8.79
CA ALA A 178 -12.71 -18.30 -8.84
C ALA A 178 -13.52 -19.35 -9.65
N PRO A 179 -14.86 -19.45 -9.53
CA PRO A 179 -15.62 -20.45 -10.27
C PRO A 179 -15.49 -20.32 -11.79
N SER A 180 -15.42 -19.10 -12.33
CA SER A 180 -15.24 -18.87 -13.77
C SER A 180 -13.91 -19.36 -14.32
N LEU A 181 -12.91 -19.53 -13.43
CA LEU A 181 -11.57 -20.01 -13.74
C LEU A 181 -11.37 -21.50 -13.40
N GLY A 182 -12.42 -22.17 -12.89
CA GLY A 182 -12.34 -23.54 -12.42
C GLY A 182 -11.40 -23.69 -11.20
N ILE A 183 -11.39 -22.70 -10.32
CA ILE A 183 -10.56 -22.67 -9.10
C ILE A 183 -11.46 -22.77 -7.87
N THR A 184 -11.10 -23.64 -6.94
CA THR A 184 -11.65 -23.66 -5.58
C THR A 184 -10.77 -22.81 -4.66
N VAL A 185 -11.39 -21.99 -3.82
CA VAL A 185 -10.67 -21.10 -2.89
C VAL A 185 -10.76 -21.65 -1.48
N VAL A 186 -9.62 -21.67 -0.79
CA VAL A 186 -9.50 -22.00 0.64
C VAL A 186 -9.00 -20.74 1.36
N LEU A 187 -9.81 -20.15 2.22
CA LEU A 187 -9.38 -19.02 3.05
C LEU A 187 -8.50 -19.54 4.18
N ALA A 188 -7.28 -19.04 4.26
CA ALA A 188 -6.24 -19.53 5.16
C ALA A 188 -5.73 -18.41 6.08
N PRO A 189 -6.45 -18.10 7.19
CA PRO A 189 -5.97 -17.12 8.16
C PRO A 189 -4.72 -17.65 8.88
N VAL A 190 -3.67 -16.81 8.96
CA VAL A 190 -2.39 -17.13 9.60
C VAL A 190 -1.95 -15.99 10.53
N HIS A 191 -1.28 -16.33 11.63
CA HIS A 191 -0.84 -15.34 12.63
C HIS A 191 0.68 -15.34 12.86
N ASN A 192 1.42 -16.31 12.31
CA ASN A 192 2.86 -16.46 12.48
C ASN A 192 3.48 -17.33 11.37
N ASP A 193 4.81 -17.42 11.36
CA ASP A 193 5.57 -18.17 10.37
C ASP A 193 5.23 -19.67 10.32
N ALA A 194 5.01 -20.30 11.48
CA ALA A 194 4.66 -21.71 11.54
C ALA A 194 3.30 -21.96 10.87
N ALA A 195 2.31 -21.11 11.10
CA ALA A 195 1.00 -21.22 10.47
C ALA A 195 1.08 -21.02 8.95
N ILE A 196 1.97 -20.14 8.46
CA ILE A 196 2.24 -19.98 7.02
C ILE A 196 2.79 -21.29 6.46
N GLU A 197 3.82 -21.87 7.08
CA GLU A 197 4.43 -23.13 6.62
C GLU A 197 3.43 -24.30 6.65
N GLU A 198 2.65 -24.44 7.70
CA GLU A 198 1.62 -25.48 7.84
C GLU A 198 0.54 -25.36 6.76
N THR A 199 0.08 -24.15 6.50
CA THR A 199 -0.91 -23.88 5.45
C THR A 199 -0.38 -24.25 4.07
N ILE A 200 0.83 -23.82 3.74
CA ILE A 200 1.45 -24.09 2.44
C ILE A 200 1.73 -25.59 2.26
N ALA A 201 2.20 -26.25 3.32
CA ALA A 201 2.40 -27.70 3.32
C ALA A 201 1.07 -28.47 3.15
N ALA A 202 -0.02 -27.97 3.72
CA ALA A 202 -1.33 -28.58 3.55
C ALA A 202 -1.87 -28.41 2.12
N GLU A 203 -1.72 -27.22 1.53
CA GLU A 203 -2.13 -26.89 0.16
C GLU A 203 -1.40 -27.79 -0.87
N ALA A 204 -0.16 -28.14 -0.60
CA ALA A 204 0.66 -28.99 -1.49
C ALA A 204 0.34 -30.49 -1.43
N ARG A 205 -0.55 -30.95 -0.54
CA ARG A 205 -0.87 -32.40 -0.40
C ARG A 205 -1.62 -32.95 -1.61
N GLU A 206 -2.38 -32.10 -2.28
CA GLU A 206 -3.12 -32.47 -3.47
C GLU A 206 -2.53 -31.78 -4.71
N PRO A 207 -2.47 -32.45 -5.86
CA PRO A 207 -2.02 -31.83 -7.11
C PRO A 207 -2.93 -30.67 -7.52
N GLY A 208 -2.35 -29.61 -8.07
CA GLY A 208 -3.12 -28.45 -8.57
C GLY A 208 -3.29 -27.33 -7.55
N GLY A 209 -2.51 -27.34 -6.45
CA GLY A 209 -2.48 -26.26 -5.48
C GLY A 209 -1.79 -25.00 -6.00
N GLY A 210 -2.24 -23.84 -5.51
CA GLY A 210 -1.65 -22.54 -5.74
C GLY A 210 -1.78 -21.64 -4.51
N LEU A 211 -1.04 -20.54 -4.49
CA LEU A 211 -1.02 -19.62 -3.37
C LEU A 211 -1.38 -18.19 -3.80
N PHE A 212 -2.20 -17.55 -2.99
CA PHE A 212 -2.61 -16.17 -3.13
C PHE A 212 -2.32 -15.45 -1.80
N SER A 213 -1.24 -14.65 -1.77
CA SER A 213 -0.88 -13.88 -0.58
C SER A 213 -1.53 -12.50 -0.64
N LEU A 214 -2.54 -12.25 0.22
CA LEU A 214 -3.26 -10.98 0.25
C LEU A 214 -2.35 -9.80 0.59
N PRO A 215 -2.66 -8.60 0.07
CA PRO A 215 -1.96 -7.38 0.44
C PRO A 215 -2.29 -6.96 1.87
N ASP A 216 -1.39 -7.23 2.81
CA ASP A 216 -1.47 -6.77 4.19
C ASP A 216 -0.07 -6.56 4.82
N PRO A 217 0.06 -5.76 5.89
CA PRO A 217 1.36 -5.50 6.54
C PRO A 217 2.08 -6.76 7.03
N PHE A 218 1.34 -7.77 7.53
CA PHE A 218 1.92 -9.03 7.97
C PHE A 218 2.49 -9.82 6.77
N ALA A 219 1.70 -10.00 5.70
CA ALA A 219 2.15 -10.71 4.50
C ALA A 219 3.39 -10.06 3.86
N TYR A 220 3.48 -8.72 3.84
CA TYR A 220 4.69 -8.02 3.39
C TYR A 220 5.90 -8.32 4.27
N SER A 221 5.73 -8.38 5.59
CA SER A 221 6.82 -8.63 6.54
C SER A 221 7.31 -10.07 6.53
N HIS A 222 6.39 -11.02 6.32
CA HIS A 222 6.63 -12.47 6.34
C HIS A 222 6.73 -13.10 4.94
N ARG A 223 6.83 -12.29 3.87
CA ARG A 223 6.90 -12.79 2.49
C ARG A 223 8.05 -13.77 2.25
N GLY A 224 9.18 -13.61 2.94
CA GLY A 224 10.32 -14.53 2.84
C GLY A 224 9.97 -15.96 3.25
N VAL A 225 9.19 -16.13 4.31
CA VAL A 225 8.68 -17.44 4.76
C VAL A 225 7.72 -18.01 3.72
N THR A 226 6.77 -17.21 3.24
CA THR A 226 5.82 -17.61 2.19
C THR A 226 6.55 -18.07 0.92
N ILE A 227 7.53 -17.31 0.44
CA ILE A 227 8.32 -17.61 -0.76
C ILE A 227 9.13 -18.91 -0.55
N ALA A 228 9.81 -19.04 0.58
CA ALA A 228 10.62 -20.22 0.88
C ALA A 228 9.76 -21.49 0.96
N ALA A 229 8.60 -21.42 1.61
CA ALA A 229 7.67 -22.55 1.69
C ALA A 229 7.05 -22.86 0.32
N ALA A 230 6.58 -21.86 -0.43
CA ALA A 230 6.05 -22.04 -1.79
C ALA A 230 7.07 -22.74 -2.71
N THR A 231 8.34 -22.32 -2.66
CA THR A 231 9.43 -22.94 -3.42
C THR A 231 9.69 -24.38 -2.98
N ARG A 232 9.75 -24.62 -1.67
CA ARG A 232 9.99 -25.97 -1.10
C ARG A 232 8.92 -26.96 -1.52
N TYR A 233 7.68 -26.53 -1.55
CA TYR A 233 6.53 -27.40 -1.87
C TYR A 233 6.09 -27.34 -3.34
N GLY A 234 6.79 -26.57 -4.18
CA GLY A 234 6.52 -26.49 -5.61
C GLY A 234 5.19 -25.81 -5.97
N LEU A 235 4.70 -24.86 -5.16
CA LEU A 235 3.44 -24.20 -5.38
C LEU A 235 3.62 -22.85 -6.11
N PRO A 236 2.91 -22.63 -7.24
CA PRO A 236 2.88 -21.31 -7.87
C PRO A 236 2.17 -20.30 -6.96
N ALA A 237 2.78 -19.11 -6.80
CA ALA A 237 2.31 -18.11 -5.88
C ALA A 237 2.23 -16.72 -6.52
N ILE A 238 1.12 -16.04 -6.31
CA ILE A 238 1.00 -14.59 -6.55
C ILE A 238 0.92 -13.86 -5.22
N GLY A 239 1.64 -12.76 -5.09
CA GLY A 239 1.69 -12.00 -3.84
C GLY A 239 1.76 -10.50 -4.05
N ALA A 240 1.40 -9.75 -3.00
CA ALA A 240 1.44 -8.31 -3.00
C ALA A 240 2.87 -7.79 -2.78
N GLY A 241 3.19 -6.68 -3.44
CA GLY A 241 4.48 -6.02 -3.34
C GLY A 241 5.48 -6.47 -4.40
N GLN A 242 6.10 -5.50 -5.09
CA GLN A 242 7.14 -5.78 -6.08
C GLN A 242 8.27 -6.65 -5.50
N GLN A 243 8.56 -6.48 -4.21
CA GLN A 243 9.58 -7.27 -3.50
C GLN A 243 9.21 -8.76 -3.42
N PHE A 244 7.92 -9.13 -3.47
CA PHE A 244 7.53 -10.53 -3.49
C PHE A 244 8.16 -11.28 -4.68
N ALA A 245 8.04 -10.75 -5.89
CA ALA A 245 8.66 -11.36 -7.07
C ALA A 245 10.20 -11.21 -7.06
N ARG A 246 10.72 -10.05 -6.63
CA ARG A 246 12.18 -9.79 -6.59
C ARG A 246 12.91 -10.65 -5.56
N ASP A 247 12.26 -10.99 -4.45
CA ASP A 247 12.82 -11.87 -3.40
C ASP A 247 12.64 -13.37 -3.73
N GLY A 248 12.10 -13.73 -4.90
CA GLY A 248 11.99 -15.10 -5.36
C GLY A 248 10.57 -15.68 -5.46
N GLY A 249 9.53 -14.90 -5.20
CA GLY A 249 8.15 -15.27 -5.51
C GLY A 249 7.92 -15.36 -7.03
N LEU A 250 6.88 -16.08 -7.46
CA LEU A 250 6.65 -16.32 -8.90
C LEU A 250 6.26 -15.02 -9.63
N MET A 251 5.31 -14.28 -9.09
CA MET A 251 4.85 -13.03 -9.72
C MET A 251 4.11 -12.11 -8.76
N THR A 252 3.98 -10.85 -9.18
CA THR A 252 3.12 -9.84 -8.57
C THR A 252 2.47 -8.98 -9.64
N TYR A 253 1.27 -8.45 -9.36
CA TYR A 253 0.58 -7.50 -10.21
C TYR A 253 -0.05 -6.43 -9.34
N GLN A 254 0.46 -5.19 -9.41
CA GLN A 254 0.04 -4.10 -8.53
C GLN A 254 0.34 -2.72 -9.12
N GLU A 255 -0.16 -1.69 -8.47
CA GLU A 255 0.19 -0.29 -8.74
C GLU A 255 1.67 0.00 -8.47
N ASP A 256 2.19 1.06 -9.09
CA ASP A 256 3.54 1.56 -8.78
C ASP A 256 3.54 2.31 -7.44
N PRO A 257 4.20 1.76 -6.40
CA PRO A 257 4.26 2.39 -5.09
C PRO A 257 5.08 3.68 -5.06
N LEU A 258 5.96 3.91 -6.04
CA LEU A 258 6.74 5.14 -6.15
C LEU A 258 5.87 6.28 -6.67
N GLU A 259 4.96 5.99 -7.61
CA GLU A 259 3.98 6.95 -8.10
C GLU A 259 3.05 7.42 -6.96
N LEU A 260 2.56 6.48 -6.14
CA LEU A 260 1.74 6.81 -4.97
C LEU A 260 2.47 7.67 -3.94
N ALA A 261 3.79 7.52 -3.79
CA ALA A 261 4.59 8.37 -2.91
C ALA A 261 4.65 9.82 -3.43
N VAL A 262 4.80 10.01 -4.74
CA VAL A 262 4.79 11.34 -5.39
C VAL A 262 3.40 11.98 -5.28
N GLN A 263 2.36 11.23 -5.58
CA GLN A 263 0.98 11.70 -5.53
C GLN A 263 0.57 12.09 -4.10
N GLY A 264 0.96 11.29 -3.09
CA GLY A 264 0.76 11.59 -1.68
C GLY A 264 1.41 12.90 -1.25
N ALA A 265 2.66 13.13 -1.68
CA ALA A 265 3.37 14.40 -1.44
C ALA A 265 2.65 15.59 -2.08
N SER A 266 2.08 15.43 -3.28
CA SER A 266 1.30 16.47 -3.95
C SER A 266 0.02 16.84 -3.18
N TYR A 267 -0.67 15.86 -2.59
CA TYR A 267 -1.87 16.15 -1.78
C TYR A 267 -1.52 16.81 -0.45
N ILE A 268 -0.41 16.39 0.18
CA ILE A 268 0.13 17.06 1.37
C ILE A 268 0.42 18.54 1.06
N ASP A 269 1.11 18.82 -0.06
CA ASP A 269 1.41 20.20 -0.51
C ASP A 269 0.15 21.03 -0.66
N ARG A 270 -0.88 20.51 -1.34
CA ARG A 270 -2.15 21.22 -1.55
C ARG A 270 -2.84 21.55 -0.22
N ILE A 271 -2.84 20.60 0.73
CA ILE A 271 -3.45 20.79 2.05
C ILE A 271 -2.66 21.82 2.87
N LEU A 272 -1.33 21.72 2.88
CA LEU A 272 -0.49 22.72 3.58
C LEU A 272 -0.62 24.14 2.97
N LYS A 273 -1.04 24.25 1.71
CA LYS A 273 -1.38 25.49 1.02
C LYS A 273 -2.85 25.91 1.18
N GLY A 274 -3.62 25.21 2.02
CA GLY A 274 -4.99 25.57 2.38
C GLY A 274 -6.12 24.87 1.64
N ALA A 275 -5.82 23.84 0.83
CA ALA A 275 -6.88 23.03 0.22
C ALA A 275 -7.59 22.18 1.28
N SER A 276 -8.92 22.07 1.17
CA SER A 276 -9.70 21.16 2.03
C SER A 276 -9.58 19.72 1.55
N PRO A 277 -9.34 18.73 2.44
CA PRO A 277 -9.41 17.31 2.08
C PRO A 277 -10.73 16.93 1.42
N ALA A 278 -11.84 17.49 1.86
CA ALA A 278 -13.18 17.23 1.33
C ALA A 278 -13.34 17.59 -0.16
N ASP A 279 -12.53 18.54 -0.66
CA ASP A 279 -12.54 19.01 -2.04
C ASP A 279 -11.51 18.29 -2.93
N LEU A 280 -10.69 17.41 -2.35
CA LEU A 280 -9.68 16.62 -3.06
C LEU A 280 -10.23 15.22 -3.34
N PRO A 281 -10.59 14.86 -4.59
CA PRO A 281 -11.10 13.53 -4.91
C PRO A 281 -10.10 12.44 -4.52
N VAL A 282 -10.59 11.32 -3.99
CA VAL A 282 -9.78 10.11 -3.84
C VAL A 282 -9.48 9.56 -5.22
N GLN A 283 -8.22 9.32 -5.51
CA GLN A 283 -7.78 8.77 -6.77
C GLN A 283 -7.49 7.27 -6.64
N GLN A 284 -7.62 6.57 -7.77
CA GLN A 284 -7.21 5.17 -7.92
C GLN A 284 -6.07 5.10 -8.93
N PRO A 285 -5.15 4.12 -8.81
CA PRO A 285 -4.12 3.90 -9.80
C PRO A 285 -4.72 3.59 -11.18
N THR A 286 -4.17 4.19 -12.21
CA THR A 286 -4.53 3.93 -13.61
C THR A 286 -3.53 3.00 -14.28
N LYS A 287 -2.36 2.82 -13.66
CA LYS A 287 -1.28 1.97 -14.15
C LYS A 287 -0.95 0.88 -13.13
N TYR A 288 -0.91 -0.35 -13.60
CA TYR A 288 -0.49 -1.52 -12.84
C TYR A 288 0.74 -2.13 -13.51
N SER A 289 1.57 -2.77 -12.71
CA SER A 289 2.82 -3.37 -13.15
C SER A 289 2.80 -4.87 -12.87
N LEU A 290 3.06 -5.67 -13.90
CA LEU A 290 3.25 -7.13 -13.82
C LEU A 290 4.74 -7.42 -13.73
N ILE A 291 5.16 -8.08 -12.66
CA ILE A 291 6.53 -8.57 -12.49
C ILE A 291 6.50 -10.09 -12.43
N ILE A 292 7.31 -10.73 -13.25
CA ILE A 292 7.41 -12.20 -13.32
C ILE A 292 8.86 -12.63 -13.05
N ASN A 293 9.02 -13.63 -12.19
CA ASN A 293 10.32 -14.23 -11.91
C ASN A 293 10.48 -15.53 -12.69
N LEU A 294 11.30 -15.49 -13.76
CA LEU A 294 11.55 -16.65 -14.61
C LEU A 294 12.38 -17.74 -13.92
N LYS A 295 13.27 -17.38 -12.97
CA LYS A 295 14.00 -18.38 -12.17
C LYS A 295 13.02 -19.25 -11.39
N THR A 296 12.04 -18.59 -10.76
CA THR A 296 11.00 -19.28 -9.99
C THR A 296 10.06 -20.07 -10.90
N ALA A 297 9.62 -19.49 -12.02
CA ALA A 297 8.82 -20.22 -13.01
C ALA A 297 9.53 -21.47 -13.50
N LYS A 298 10.81 -21.39 -13.86
CA LYS A 298 11.64 -22.52 -14.27
C LYS A 298 11.79 -23.57 -13.16
N ALA A 299 12.01 -23.15 -11.92
CA ALA A 299 12.14 -24.06 -10.78
C ALA A 299 10.84 -24.83 -10.50
N LEU A 300 9.69 -24.21 -10.79
CA LEU A 300 8.35 -24.82 -10.69
C LEU A 300 7.97 -25.64 -11.93
N GLY A 301 8.84 -25.74 -12.95
CA GLY A 301 8.54 -26.43 -14.21
C GLY A 301 7.48 -25.71 -15.06
N LEU A 302 7.25 -24.43 -14.85
CA LEU A 302 6.26 -23.64 -15.56
C LEU A 302 6.87 -23.03 -16.82
N THR A 303 6.08 -23.03 -17.91
CA THR A 303 6.41 -22.28 -19.13
C THR A 303 5.56 -21.02 -19.15
N VAL A 304 6.22 -19.86 -19.03
CA VAL A 304 5.51 -18.56 -19.08
C VAL A 304 5.03 -18.30 -20.49
N PRO A 305 3.72 -18.07 -20.72
CA PRO A 305 3.18 -17.76 -22.03
C PRO A 305 3.81 -16.49 -22.62
N PRO A 306 4.09 -16.44 -23.94
CA PRO A 306 4.63 -15.24 -24.60
C PRO A 306 3.76 -14.00 -24.34
N SER A 307 2.43 -14.14 -24.36
CA SER A 307 1.49 -13.07 -24.04
C SER A 307 1.70 -12.45 -22.66
N MET A 308 2.09 -13.25 -21.66
CA MET A 308 2.39 -12.73 -20.32
C MET A 308 3.75 -12.03 -20.27
N LEU A 309 4.73 -12.50 -21.04
CA LEU A 309 6.04 -11.83 -21.15
C LEU A 309 5.91 -10.47 -21.84
N ASP A 310 5.07 -10.38 -22.87
CA ASP A 310 4.78 -9.12 -23.58
C ASP A 310 4.02 -8.11 -22.68
N LEU A 311 3.26 -8.59 -21.71
CA LEU A 311 2.52 -7.78 -20.73
C LEU A 311 3.36 -7.42 -19.50
N ALA A 312 4.47 -8.12 -19.25
CA ALA A 312 5.29 -7.90 -18.07
C ALA A 312 6.08 -6.59 -18.17
N ASP A 313 5.96 -5.76 -17.15
CA ASP A 313 6.77 -4.54 -17.02
C ASP A 313 8.21 -4.86 -16.55
N GLU A 314 8.38 -5.96 -15.82
CA GLU A 314 9.68 -6.45 -15.36
C GLU A 314 9.72 -7.99 -15.41
N VAL A 315 10.79 -8.52 -15.98
CA VAL A 315 11.09 -9.95 -16.02
C VAL A 315 12.40 -10.18 -15.32
N ILE A 316 12.39 -11.02 -14.26
CA ILE A 316 13.57 -11.35 -13.45
C ILE A 316 14.17 -12.66 -13.95
N GLU A 317 15.40 -12.58 -14.48
CA GLU A 317 16.17 -13.70 -15.05
C GLU A 317 17.22 -14.24 -14.05
#